data_2f8d73dc152cf92cfec8c3e624bdad35
#
_entry.id   2f8d73dc152cf92cfec8c3e624bdad35
#
_cell.length_a   1.000
_cell.length_b   1.000
_cell.length_c   1.000
_cell.angle_alpha   90.00
_cell.angle_beta   90.00
_cell.angle_gamma   90.00
#
_symmetry.space_group_name_H-M   'P 1'
#
loop_
_entity.id
_entity.type
_entity.pdbx_description
1 polymer ?
#
loop_
_entity_poly.entity_id
_entity_poly.type
_entity_poly.pdbx_seq_one_letter_code
_entity_poly.pdbx_strand_id
1 'polypeptide(L)'
;RPGPHWFRTFDVSSTVETITDERLTAPMTTQSTDSSATTDEHRNRNTERAQLHSTIWRIANALRGKVDGWDFKQYVLGMLFYRYLSESQVRFIQEQYDLEDSFEEIDDEMFTDEVKRMIASERGFFLLPSQLFSVVHAKARQDQNLNETLANVFKAFEGSARGTESENNVKGLFDDFVLDSNKLGVSPAARHENLLKLMDAVADMNLEKGYEDSENDAFGDAYEYLMGMYAANAGKSGGEYYTPQEVSELLAKIAMDGRDAEQIRTVYDPACGSGSLLLKAKRQLGDDSVGLRFVGQESNPTTYNLCRMNMILHGVPVDDFNIALGDTLIDPKHRGGAGGDFEEPFGAIVSNPPYSTEWKGDDDPTLIHDDRYAPAAVLAPKKYSDLAFTMHMLASLDEAGTAAIVEFPGVLYRSKVERKIREYLLKQNVVDAVIQLPANLFYGTSIATCILVLKKGRRKDHSVLFVDASQLFDKGKNQNILGKAHREKILDVLAAREEREHFSALVPVEKLLEQEANLAVSSWVEPEDTRERVDIVELNSRIEGIVARQAQLRVEIDAIVARLEGGE
;
A
#
# COMPACT_ATOMS: atom_id res chain seq x y z
N ARG A 1 27.14 -2.75 -43.36
CA ARG A 1 27.21 -1.31 -43.06
C ARG A 1 27.78 -1.22 -41.65
N PRO A 2 28.75 -0.31 -41.34
CA PRO A 2 29.20 -0.14 -39.96
C PRO A 2 28.06 0.41 -39.13
N GLY A 3 27.84 -0.15 -37.95
CA GLY A 3 26.84 0.31 -36.98
C GLY A 3 27.11 1.75 -36.53
N PRO A 4 26.11 2.43 -35.91
CA PRO A 4 26.23 3.82 -35.51
C PRO A 4 27.40 4.04 -34.55
N HIS A 5 28.02 5.23 -34.59
CA HIS A 5 29.23 5.58 -33.85
C HIS A 5 29.14 5.37 -32.33
N TRP A 6 27.95 5.45 -31.73
CA TRP A 6 27.71 5.20 -30.31
C TRP A 6 27.86 3.72 -29.90
N PHE A 7 27.82 2.75 -30.83
CA PHE A 7 28.17 1.35 -30.57
C PHE A 7 29.67 1.09 -30.38
N ARG A 8 30.54 2.05 -30.70
CA ARG A 8 32.00 1.86 -30.64
C ARG A 8 32.62 2.14 -29.28
N THR A 9 31.89 2.64 -28.31
CA THR A 9 32.40 2.95 -26.95
C THR A 9 32.20 1.82 -25.94
N PHE A 10 31.64 0.69 -26.34
CA PHE A 10 31.56 -0.49 -25.48
C PHE A 10 32.83 -1.36 -25.58
N ASP A 11 33.88 -0.95 -24.88
CA ASP A 11 35.05 -1.80 -24.61
C ASP A 11 34.79 -2.53 -23.26
N VAL A 12 34.45 -3.81 -23.35
CA VAL A 12 34.10 -4.69 -22.22
C VAL A 12 35.30 -5.02 -21.31
N SER A 13 36.43 -4.37 -21.51
CA SER A 13 37.71 -4.73 -20.83
C SER A 13 38.11 -3.79 -19.68
N SER A 14 37.34 -2.77 -19.31
CA SER A 14 37.79 -1.79 -18.31
C SER A 14 36.74 -1.35 -17.30
N THR A 15 36.24 -2.27 -16.48
CA THR A 15 35.53 -1.83 -15.24
C THR A 15 35.84 -2.77 -14.07
N VAL A 16 37.11 -2.77 -13.68
CA VAL A 16 37.54 -3.11 -12.31
C VAL A 16 38.62 -2.12 -11.94
N GLU A 17 38.24 -0.92 -11.55
CA GLU A 17 39.10 -0.01 -10.81
C GLU A 17 38.36 0.52 -9.59
N THR A 18 38.92 0.11 -8.48
CA THR A 18 38.73 0.55 -7.10
C THR A 18 38.44 2.05 -6.97
N ILE A 19 37.29 2.41 -6.43
CA ILE A 19 37.03 3.77 -5.94
C ILE A 19 37.63 3.86 -4.54
N THR A 20 38.78 4.49 -4.43
CA THR A 20 39.37 4.95 -3.18
C THR A 20 38.80 6.33 -2.83
N ASP A 21 38.35 6.39 -1.64
CA ASP A 21 37.93 7.48 -0.77
C ASP A 21 38.74 8.79 -0.90
N GLU A 22 38.13 9.87 -1.39
CA GLU A 22 38.56 11.24 -1.13
C GLU A 22 37.40 12.22 -1.35
N ARG A 23 36.55 12.42 -0.36
CA ARG A 23 35.83 13.69 -0.14
C ARG A 23 35.54 13.92 1.34
N LEU A 24 36.51 14.51 1.99
CA LEU A 24 36.32 15.22 3.26
C LEU A 24 36.50 16.73 3.05
N THR A 25 35.55 17.48 3.65
CA THR A 25 35.57 18.90 4.00
C THR A 25 35.12 19.94 2.98
N ALA A 26 33.87 20.39 3.16
CA ALA A 26 33.48 21.79 2.95
C ALA A 26 32.50 22.22 4.07
N PRO A 27 32.52 23.49 4.53
CA PRO A 27 31.88 23.90 5.78
C PRO A 27 30.38 24.20 5.59
N MET A 28 29.59 23.84 6.61
CA MET A 28 28.18 24.18 6.76
C MET A 28 27.96 25.72 6.76
N THR A 29 27.30 26.23 5.77
CA THR A 29 26.63 27.52 5.81
C THR A 29 25.16 27.29 6.15
N THR A 30 24.77 27.76 7.32
CA THR A 30 23.37 27.85 7.76
C THR A 30 22.60 28.81 6.86
N GLN A 31 21.76 28.30 5.97
CA GLN A 31 20.70 29.06 5.31
C GLN A 31 19.40 28.91 6.09
N SER A 32 18.87 30.03 6.56
CA SER A 32 17.53 30.17 7.10
C SER A 32 16.53 29.91 5.98
N THR A 33 15.83 28.75 6.03
CA THR A 33 14.77 28.42 5.08
C THR A 33 13.54 29.29 5.32
N ASP A 34 13.14 29.97 4.27
CA ASP A 34 11.96 30.82 4.17
C ASP A 34 10.70 29.96 4.22
N SER A 35 9.91 30.05 5.30
CA SER A 35 8.71 29.24 5.55
C SER A 35 7.53 29.56 4.61
N SER A 36 7.63 30.59 3.79
CA SER A 36 6.61 30.98 2.81
C SER A 36 6.71 30.23 1.48
N ALA A 37 7.92 29.89 1.03
CA ALA A 37 8.15 29.14 -0.19
C ALA A 37 7.62 27.70 -0.10
N THR A 38 7.84 27.02 1.04
CA THR A 38 7.36 25.65 1.27
C THR A 38 5.83 25.55 1.32
N THR A 39 5.12 26.59 1.76
CA THR A 39 3.65 26.60 1.85
C THR A 39 3.01 26.76 0.46
N ASP A 40 3.60 27.56 -0.42
CA ASP A 40 3.12 27.75 -1.79
C ASP A 40 3.41 26.55 -2.69
N GLU A 41 4.54 25.89 -2.51
CA GLU A 41 4.86 24.62 -3.19
C GLU A 41 3.89 23.51 -2.80
N HIS A 42 3.61 23.31 -1.51
CA HIS A 42 2.62 22.35 -1.04
C HIS A 42 1.20 22.63 -1.56
N ARG A 43 0.84 23.91 -1.70
CA ARG A 43 -0.46 24.32 -2.24
C ARG A 43 -0.57 24.05 -3.74
N ASN A 44 0.51 24.25 -4.47
CA ASN A 44 0.58 23.98 -5.91
C ASN A 44 0.49 22.46 -6.19
N ARG A 45 1.23 21.64 -5.45
CA ARG A 45 1.20 20.17 -5.52
C ARG A 45 -0.21 19.60 -5.27
N ASN A 46 -0.91 20.08 -4.24
CA ASN A 46 -2.28 19.65 -3.96
C ASN A 46 -3.27 20.02 -5.07
N THR A 47 -3.02 21.14 -5.75
CA THR A 47 -3.86 21.60 -6.88
C THR A 47 -3.61 20.75 -8.12
N GLU A 48 -2.38 20.42 -8.43
CA GLU A 48 -1.98 19.54 -9.56
C GLU A 48 -2.50 18.11 -9.37
N ARG A 49 -2.37 17.57 -8.16
CA ARG A 49 -2.93 16.27 -7.78
C ARG A 49 -4.45 16.24 -7.93
N ALA A 50 -5.16 17.30 -7.51
CA ALA A 50 -6.60 17.41 -7.67
C ALA A 50 -7.02 17.52 -9.15
N GLN A 51 -6.22 18.16 -10.00
CA GLN A 51 -6.46 18.23 -11.43
C GLN A 51 -6.26 16.87 -12.11
N LEU A 52 -5.21 16.13 -11.74
CA LEU A 52 -4.96 14.77 -12.21
C LEU A 52 -6.13 13.85 -11.84
N HIS A 53 -6.56 13.85 -10.56
CA HIS A 53 -7.71 13.10 -10.10
C HIS A 53 -9.00 13.45 -10.85
N SER A 54 -9.23 14.73 -11.13
CA SER A 54 -10.38 15.21 -11.91
C SER A 54 -10.33 14.72 -13.36
N THR A 55 -9.15 14.70 -13.96
CA THR A 55 -8.95 14.18 -15.34
C THR A 55 -9.21 12.69 -15.39
N ILE A 56 -8.65 11.91 -14.47
CA ILE A 56 -8.89 10.47 -14.34
C ILE A 56 -10.39 10.17 -14.16
N TRP A 57 -11.05 10.93 -13.29
CA TRP A 57 -12.50 10.80 -13.06
C TRP A 57 -13.31 11.09 -14.32
N ARG A 58 -12.91 12.11 -15.09
CA ARG A 58 -13.56 12.48 -16.37
C ARG A 58 -13.42 11.36 -17.40
N ILE A 59 -12.23 10.76 -17.51
CA ILE A 59 -11.96 9.62 -18.39
C ILE A 59 -12.81 8.42 -17.97
N ALA A 60 -12.81 8.11 -16.68
CA ALA A 60 -13.63 7.04 -16.12
C ALA A 60 -15.13 7.23 -16.42
N ASN A 61 -15.63 8.47 -16.38
CA ASN A 61 -17.02 8.78 -16.70
C ASN A 61 -17.33 8.82 -18.21
N ALA A 62 -16.40 9.25 -19.06
CA ALA A 62 -16.61 9.31 -20.52
C ALA A 62 -16.79 7.92 -21.15
N LEU A 63 -16.22 6.90 -20.54
CA LEU A 63 -16.33 5.51 -20.96
C LEU A 63 -17.40 4.73 -20.14
N ARG A 64 -17.97 5.36 -19.12
CA ARG A 64 -19.06 4.82 -18.29
C ARG A 64 -20.30 4.59 -19.13
N GLY A 65 -20.83 3.36 -19.09
CA GLY A 65 -22.03 2.96 -19.84
C GLY A 65 -21.76 2.28 -21.19
N LYS A 66 -20.49 2.22 -21.62
CA LYS A 66 -20.07 1.45 -22.81
C LYS A 66 -19.24 0.21 -22.44
N VAL A 67 -18.58 0.25 -21.30
CA VAL A 67 -17.86 -0.87 -20.67
C VAL A 67 -18.40 -0.98 -19.24
N ASP A 68 -18.57 -2.19 -18.72
CA ASP A 68 -19.05 -2.40 -17.35
C ASP A 68 -18.10 -1.68 -16.38
N GLY A 69 -18.65 -0.89 -15.45
CA GLY A 69 -17.88 0.11 -14.70
C GLY A 69 -16.72 -0.43 -13.85
N TRP A 70 -16.69 -1.75 -13.64
CA TRP A 70 -15.64 -2.46 -12.95
C TRP A 70 -14.45 -2.80 -13.87
N ASP A 71 -14.73 -3.37 -15.02
CA ASP A 71 -13.71 -3.82 -15.98
C ASP A 71 -12.98 -2.66 -16.65
N PHE A 72 -13.65 -1.52 -16.78
CA PHE A 72 -13.09 -0.32 -17.39
C PHE A 72 -11.82 0.19 -16.68
N LYS A 73 -11.80 0.15 -15.36
CA LYS A 73 -10.63 0.61 -14.57
C LYS A 73 -9.37 -0.18 -14.88
N GLN A 74 -9.50 -1.47 -15.10
CA GLN A 74 -8.41 -2.37 -15.46
C GLN A 74 -7.78 -1.98 -16.80
N TYR A 75 -8.61 -1.59 -17.77
CA TYR A 75 -8.12 -1.10 -19.07
C TYR A 75 -7.40 0.25 -18.95
N VAL A 76 -7.88 1.16 -18.10
CA VAL A 76 -7.18 2.43 -17.85
C VAL A 76 -5.84 2.19 -17.15
N LEU A 77 -5.82 1.33 -16.13
CA LEU A 77 -4.59 0.98 -15.41
C LEU A 77 -3.54 0.34 -16.33
N GLY A 78 -3.94 -0.64 -17.16
CA GLY A 78 -3.03 -1.29 -18.10
C GLY A 78 -2.49 -0.33 -19.17
N MET A 79 -3.33 0.58 -19.69
CA MET A 79 -2.89 1.57 -20.69
C MET A 79 -1.99 2.65 -20.08
N LEU A 80 -2.28 3.09 -18.85
CA LEU A 80 -1.43 4.01 -18.08
C LEU A 80 -0.07 3.38 -17.80
N PHE A 81 -0.06 2.11 -17.41
CA PHE A 81 1.16 1.35 -17.17
C PHE A 81 2.00 1.19 -18.45
N TYR A 82 1.38 0.89 -19.58
CA TYR A 82 2.06 0.83 -20.88
C TYR A 82 2.70 2.18 -21.25
N ARG A 83 1.99 3.29 -21.06
CA ARG A 83 2.55 4.63 -21.26
C ARG A 83 3.76 4.87 -20.35
N TYR A 84 3.67 4.53 -19.08
CA TYR A 84 4.78 4.65 -18.13
C TYR A 84 6.00 3.83 -18.56
N LEU A 85 5.81 2.56 -18.93
CA LEU A 85 6.91 1.70 -19.41
C LEU A 85 7.66 2.35 -20.58
N SER A 86 6.89 2.89 -21.53
CA SER A 86 7.43 3.56 -22.71
C SER A 86 8.23 4.82 -22.37
N GLU A 87 7.63 5.75 -21.64
CA GLU A 87 8.26 7.02 -21.27
C GLU A 87 9.47 6.80 -20.34
N SER A 88 9.35 5.89 -19.38
CA SER A 88 10.44 5.58 -18.47
C SER A 88 11.61 4.89 -19.16
N GLN A 89 11.36 4.09 -20.23
CA GLN A 89 12.44 3.52 -21.04
C GLN A 89 13.16 4.58 -21.88
N VAL A 90 12.40 5.46 -22.55
CA VAL A 90 12.98 6.57 -23.31
C VAL A 90 13.93 7.38 -22.44
N ARG A 91 13.51 7.73 -21.24
CA ARG A 91 14.35 8.47 -20.28
C ARG A 91 15.58 7.69 -19.87
N PHE A 92 15.43 6.43 -19.44
CA PHE A 92 16.56 5.57 -19.08
C PHE A 92 17.62 5.52 -20.18
N ILE A 93 17.19 5.34 -21.43
CA ILE A 93 18.09 5.28 -22.56
C ILE A 93 18.76 6.63 -22.83
N GLN A 94 18.03 7.74 -22.71
CA GLN A 94 18.60 9.10 -22.88
C GLN A 94 19.60 9.46 -21.78
N GLU A 95 19.38 9.01 -20.56
CA GLU A 95 20.29 9.26 -19.42
C GLU A 95 21.54 8.38 -19.45
N GLN A 96 21.42 7.13 -19.90
CA GLN A 96 22.53 6.17 -19.89
C GLN A 96 23.36 6.21 -21.17
N TYR A 97 22.76 6.59 -22.29
CA TYR A 97 23.39 6.55 -23.61
C TYR A 97 23.29 7.92 -24.28
N ASP A 98 24.43 8.48 -24.70
CA ASP A 98 24.51 9.77 -25.41
C ASP A 98 24.01 9.59 -26.86
N LEU A 99 22.68 9.64 -27.04
CA LEU A 99 22.03 9.49 -28.34
C LEU A 99 22.00 10.83 -29.07
N GLU A 100 22.43 10.85 -30.37
CA GLU A 100 22.28 12.02 -31.23
C GLU A 100 20.81 12.26 -31.64
N ASP A 101 20.03 11.18 -31.86
CA ASP A 101 18.63 11.20 -32.24
C ASP A 101 17.74 10.79 -31.07
N SER A 102 16.46 11.20 -31.10
CA SER A 102 15.47 10.71 -30.14
C SER A 102 15.31 9.20 -30.29
N PHE A 103 15.27 8.47 -29.16
CA PHE A 103 15.10 7.01 -29.17
C PHE A 103 13.87 6.56 -29.97
N GLU A 104 12.80 7.36 -30.01
CA GLU A 104 11.57 7.10 -30.74
C GLU A 104 11.76 7.11 -32.27
N GLU A 105 12.77 7.79 -32.78
CA GLU A 105 13.07 7.96 -34.21
C GLU A 105 14.08 6.93 -34.73
N ILE A 106 14.68 6.12 -33.86
CA ILE A 106 15.65 5.11 -34.22
C ILE A 106 14.94 3.90 -34.85
N ASP A 107 15.50 3.36 -35.93
CA ASP A 107 14.98 2.15 -36.58
C ASP A 107 15.16 0.91 -35.71
N ASP A 108 14.12 0.09 -35.59
CA ASP A 108 14.13 -1.17 -34.83
C ASP A 108 15.28 -2.12 -35.25
N GLU A 109 15.66 -2.10 -36.56
CA GLU A 109 16.76 -2.93 -37.09
C GLU A 109 18.13 -2.60 -36.50
N MET A 110 18.27 -1.42 -35.87
CA MET A 110 19.51 -1.02 -35.21
C MET A 110 19.76 -1.76 -33.88
N PHE A 111 18.73 -2.37 -33.30
CA PHE A 111 18.84 -3.10 -32.04
C PHE A 111 19.05 -4.58 -32.27
N THR A 112 20.30 -5.03 -32.14
CA THR A 112 20.63 -6.47 -32.18
C THR A 112 20.07 -7.17 -30.94
N ASP A 113 19.90 -8.50 -30.99
CA ASP A 113 19.45 -9.29 -29.84
C ASP A 113 20.39 -9.19 -28.62
N GLU A 114 21.63 -8.85 -28.84
CA GLU A 114 22.63 -8.63 -27.81
C GLU A 114 22.35 -7.34 -27.04
N VAL A 115 22.08 -6.24 -27.77
CA VAL A 115 21.74 -4.94 -27.21
C VAL A 115 20.41 -4.99 -26.48
N LYS A 116 19.39 -5.65 -27.06
CA LYS A 116 18.10 -5.84 -26.39
C LYS A 116 18.25 -6.56 -25.06
N ARG A 117 19.04 -7.64 -25.02
CA ARG A 117 19.31 -8.40 -23.80
C ARG A 117 20.10 -7.60 -22.76
N MET A 118 21.09 -6.82 -23.19
CA MET A 118 21.87 -5.97 -22.31
C MET A 118 20.95 -4.96 -21.60
N ILE A 119 20.15 -4.20 -22.35
CA ILE A 119 19.22 -3.22 -21.78
C ILE A 119 18.18 -3.91 -20.88
N ALA A 120 17.65 -5.05 -21.32
CA ALA A 120 16.68 -5.81 -20.51
C ALA A 120 17.28 -6.35 -19.20
N SER A 121 18.57 -6.70 -19.18
CA SER A 121 19.27 -7.12 -17.97
C SER A 121 19.52 -5.98 -16.99
N GLU A 122 19.77 -4.76 -17.50
CA GLU A 122 20.01 -3.58 -16.65
C GLU A 122 18.72 -2.97 -16.10
N ARG A 123 17.64 -3.00 -16.93
CA ARG A 123 16.39 -2.33 -16.62
C ARG A 123 15.26 -3.26 -16.18
N GLY A 124 15.39 -4.55 -16.47
CA GLY A 124 14.34 -5.55 -16.26
C GLY A 124 13.46 -5.82 -17.47
N PHE A 125 13.45 -4.97 -18.51
CA PHE A 125 12.68 -5.13 -19.75
C PHE A 125 13.22 -4.25 -20.89
N PHE A 126 12.74 -4.51 -22.12
CA PHE A 126 13.02 -3.68 -23.29
C PHE A 126 11.81 -3.60 -24.23
N LEU A 127 11.57 -2.42 -24.80
CA LEU A 127 10.62 -2.15 -25.88
C LEU A 127 11.38 -1.58 -27.08
N LEU A 128 11.05 -2.04 -28.29
CA LEU A 128 11.57 -1.44 -29.52
C LEU A 128 10.96 -0.03 -29.73
N PRO A 129 11.65 0.88 -30.43
CA PRO A 129 11.10 2.20 -30.77
C PRO A 129 9.69 2.15 -31.37
N SER A 130 9.44 1.24 -32.31
CA SER A 130 8.10 1.06 -32.89
C SER A 130 7.01 0.59 -31.91
N GLN A 131 7.41 0.07 -30.76
CA GLN A 131 6.54 -0.46 -29.71
C GLN A 131 6.25 0.55 -28.59
N LEU A 132 6.82 1.74 -28.64
CA LEU A 132 6.58 2.79 -27.65
C LEU A 132 5.14 3.33 -27.76
N PHE A 133 4.57 3.72 -26.62
CA PHE A 133 3.20 4.23 -26.55
C PHE A 133 2.96 5.41 -27.49
N SER A 134 3.87 6.39 -27.55
CA SER A 134 3.81 7.57 -28.43
C SER A 134 3.74 7.17 -29.91
N VAL A 135 4.59 6.22 -30.33
CA VAL A 135 4.70 5.76 -31.72
C VAL A 135 3.46 4.92 -32.12
N VAL A 136 3.00 4.03 -31.25
CA VAL A 136 1.78 3.24 -31.50
C VAL A 136 0.55 4.14 -31.52
N HIS A 137 0.43 5.10 -30.59
CA HIS A 137 -0.68 6.05 -30.53
C HIS A 137 -0.75 6.93 -31.78
N ALA A 138 0.38 7.43 -32.29
CA ALA A 138 0.42 8.23 -33.52
C ALA A 138 -0.13 7.49 -34.75
N LYS A 139 0.03 6.16 -34.79
CA LYS A 139 -0.45 5.29 -35.88
C LYS A 139 -1.82 4.67 -35.61
N ALA A 140 -2.31 4.70 -34.39
CA ALA A 140 -3.47 3.94 -33.91
C ALA A 140 -4.76 4.19 -34.71
N ARG A 141 -5.00 5.43 -35.17
CA ARG A 141 -6.19 5.78 -35.98
C ARG A 141 -6.22 5.12 -37.37
N GLN A 142 -5.03 4.75 -37.89
CA GLN A 142 -4.87 4.12 -39.20
C GLN A 142 -4.70 2.60 -39.10
N ASP A 143 -4.44 2.10 -37.90
CA ASP A 143 -4.24 0.68 -37.63
C ASP A 143 -5.59 -0.01 -37.38
N GLN A 144 -6.08 -0.72 -38.37
CA GLN A 144 -7.35 -1.47 -38.26
C GLN A 144 -7.27 -2.66 -37.29
N ASN A 145 -6.06 -3.11 -36.95
CA ASN A 145 -5.79 -4.25 -36.07
C ASN A 145 -5.11 -3.81 -34.76
N LEU A 146 -5.44 -2.63 -34.26
CA LEU A 146 -4.84 -2.03 -33.06
C LEU A 146 -4.81 -2.99 -31.85
N ASN A 147 -5.83 -3.82 -31.66
CA ASN A 147 -5.86 -4.85 -30.63
C ASN A 147 -4.74 -5.90 -30.81
N GLU A 148 -4.46 -6.33 -32.05
CA GLU A 148 -3.36 -7.27 -32.34
C GLU A 148 -2.01 -6.60 -32.17
N THR A 149 -1.87 -5.34 -32.61
CA THR A 149 -0.65 -4.54 -32.42
C THR A 149 -0.31 -4.41 -30.94
N LEU A 150 -1.27 -4.01 -30.11
CA LEU A 150 -1.06 -3.91 -28.66
C LEU A 150 -0.75 -5.27 -28.01
N ALA A 151 -1.46 -6.34 -28.42
CA ALA A 151 -1.18 -7.69 -27.93
C ALA A 151 0.26 -8.15 -28.25
N ASN A 152 0.76 -7.82 -29.44
CA ASN A 152 2.13 -8.13 -29.85
C ASN A 152 3.15 -7.29 -29.07
N VAL A 153 2.88 -6.02 -28.80
CA VAL A 153 3.71 -5.16 -27.95
C VAL A 153 3.84 -5.75 -26.54
N PHE A 154 2.72 -6.14 -25.92
CA PHE A 154 2.74 -6.72 -24.56
C PHE A 154 3.49 -8.05 -24.50
N LYS A 155 3.31 -8.92 -25.51
CA LYS A 155 4.09 -10.16 -25.62
C LYS A 155 5.58 -9.90 -25.85
N ALA A 156 5.94 -8.88 -26.62
CA ALA A 156 7.33 -8.50 -26.85
C ALA A 156 7.97 -7.96 -25.56
N PHE A 157 7.24 -7.12 -24.82
CA PHE A 157 7.64 -6.62 -23.51
C PHE A 157 7.95 -7.78 -22.55
N GLU A 158 7.02 -8.71 -22.36
CA GLU A 158 7.22 -9.86 -21.48
C GLU A 158 8.33 -10.78 -21.98
N GLY A 159 8.42 -10.95 -23.31
CA GLY A 159 9.46 -11.77 -23.94
C GLY A 159 10.86 -11.18 -23.80
N SER A 160 10.99 -9.87 -23.64
CA SER A 160 12.28 -9.18 -23.50
C SER A 160 13.00 -9.51 -22.20
N ALA A 161 12.25 -9.80 -21.13
CA ALA A 161 12.79 -10.17 -19.82
C ALA A 161 13.15 -11.66 -19.70
N ARG A 162 12.88 -12.48 -20.73
CA ARG A 162 13.12 -13.93 -20.65
C ARG A 162 14.60 -14.25 -20.44
N GLY A 163 14.86 -15.03 -19.38
CA GLY A 163 16.23 -15.44 -19.00
C GLY A 163 16.98 -14.39 -18.18
N THR A 164 16.36 -13.30 -17.80
CA THR A 164 16.87 -12.33 -16.81
C THR A 164 16.30 -12.63 -15.42
N GLU A 165 16.83 -12.02 -14.38
CA GLU A 165 16.29 -12.10 -13.01
C GLU A 165 14.88 -11.51 -12.93
N SER A 166 14.56 -10.57 -13.82
CA SER A 166 13.27 -9.89 -13.91
C SER A 166 12.14 -10.72 -14.53
N GLU A 167 12.42 -11.88 -15.14
CA GLU A 167 11.41 -12.66 -15.90
C GLU A 167 10.13 -12.91 -15.12
N ASN A 168 10.24 -13.33 -13.86
CA ASN A 168 9.07 -13.64 -13.03
C ASN A 168 8.25 -12.39 -12.66
N ASN A 169 8.91 -11.24 -12.56
CA ASN A 169 8.26 -9.97 -12.20
C ASN A 169 7.59 -9.28 -13.40
N VAL A 170 7.99 -9.62 -14.63
CA VAL A 170 7.46 -9.05 -15.88
C VAL A 170 6.41 -9.93 -16.53
N LYS A 171 6.57 -11.26 -16.47
CA LYS A 171 5.68 -12.22 -17.11
C LYS A 171 4.23 -12.10 -16.64
N GLY A 172 3.28 -12.06 -17.59
CA GLY A 172 1.83 -12.02 -17.32
C GLY A 172 1.32 -10.71 -16.73
N LEU A 173 2.08 -9.63 -16.76
CA LEU A 173 1.62 -8.33 -16.25
C LEU A 173 0.38 -7.81 -16.98
N PHE A 174 0.24 -8.11 -18.28
CA PHE A 174 -0.89 -7.70 -19.10
C PHE A 174 -1.97 -8.78 -19.29
N ASP A 175 -1.89 -9.93 -18.59
CA ASP A 175 -2.85 -11.04 -18.74
C ASP A 175 -4.31 -10.63 -18.47
N ASP A 176 -4.51 -9.70 -17.55
CA ASP A 176 -5.82 -9.15 -17.22
C ASP A 176 -6.32 -8.11 -18.24
N PHE A 177 -5.45 -7.65 -19.16
CA PHE A 177 -5.76 -6.66 -20.16
C PHE A 177 -6.24 -7.31 -21.48
N VAL A 178 -7.44 -7.92 -21.45
CA VAL A 178 -8.00 -8.72 -22.54
C VAL A 178 -8.53 -7.85 -23.66
N LEU A 179 -7.73 -7.64 -24.70
CA LEU A 179 -8.00 -6.72 -25.82
C LEU A 179 -9.15 -7.17 -26.74
N ASP A 180 -9.48 -8.47 -26.76
CA ASP A 180 -10.58 -9.04 -27.55
C ASP A 180 -11.89 -9.19 -26.77
N SER A 181 -11.93 -8.70 -25.53
CA SER A 181 -13.10 -8.83 -24.66
C SER A 181 -14.32 -8.08 -25.21
N ASN A 182 -15.50 -8.71 -25.13
CA ASN A 182 -16.77 -8.03 -25.39
C ASN A 182 -17.04 -6.84 -24.44
N LYS A 183 -16.31 -6.76 -23.33
CA LYS A 183 -16.35 -5.64 -22.39
C LYS A 183 -15.81 -4.35 -23.00
N LEU A 184 -14.83 -4.44 -23.92
CA LEU A 184 -14.38 -3.30 -24.73
C LEU A 184 -15.34 -2.92 -25.84
N GLY A 185 -16.17 -3.85 -26.30
CA GLY A 185 -17.14 -3.62 -27.37
C GLY A 185 -17.60 -4.93 -28.01
N VAL A 186 -18.88 -5.01 -28.34
CA VAL A 186 -19.51 -6.21 -28.92
C VAL A 186 -19.08 -6.51 -30.35
N SER A 187 -18.43 -5.56 -31.03
CA SER A 187 -17.92 -5.74 -32.40
C SER A 187 -16.44 -5.30 -32.49
N PRO A 188 -15.68 -5.81 -33.48
CA PRO A 188 -14.29 -5.36 -33.69
C PRO A 188 -14.18 -3.83 -33.86
N ALA A 189 -15.08 -3.21 -34.59
CA ALA A 189 -15.10 -1.75 -34.77
C ALA A 189 -15.37 -0.99 -33.47
N ALA A 190 -16.27 -1.49 -32.61
CA ALA A 190 -16.54 -0.89 -31.31
C ALA A 190 -15.35 -1.05 -30.35
N ARG A 191 -14.67 -2.20 -30.36
CA ARG A 191 -13.45 -2.43 -29.59
C ARG A 191 -12.34 -1.48 -30.02
N HIS A 192 -12.10 -1.37 -31.32
CA HIS A 192 -11.12 -0.43 -31.88
C HIS A 192 -11.41 1.02 -31.47
N GLU A 193 -12.66 1.49 -31.62
CA GLU A 193 -13.06 2.84 -31.23
C GLU A 193 -12.83 3.11 -29.73
N ASN A 194 -13.14 2.13 -28.87
CA ASN A 194 -12.95 2.28 -27.42
C ASN A 194 -11.47 2.20 -27.00
N LEU A 195 -10.64 1.39 -27.67
CA LEU A 195 -9.18 1.38 -27.48
C LEU A 195 -8.55 2.71 -27.90
N LEU A 196 -8.97 3.29 -29.04
CA LEU A 196 -8.51 4.62 -29.46
C LEU A 196 -8.87 5.70 -28.43
N LYS A 197 -10.12 5.71 -27.96
CA LYS A 197 -10.55 6.67 -26.93
C LYS A 197 -9.76 6.52 -25.63
N LEU A 198 -9.44 5.28 -25.26
CA LEU A 198 -8.64 4.99 -24.09
C LEU A 198 -7.20 5.50 -24.26
N MET A 199 -6.58 5.25 -25.42
CA MET A 199 -5.24 5.74 -25.72
C MET A 199 -5.19 7.26 -25.79
N ASP A 200 -6.14 7.90 -26.51
CA ASP A 200 -6.26 9.37 -26.56
C ASP A 200 -6.39 9.95 -25.15
N ALA A 201 -7.25 9.37 -24.32
CA ALA A 201 -7.51 9.84 -22.98
C ALA A 201 -6.29 9.71 -22.04
N VAL A 202 -5.53 8.62 -22.18
CA VAL A 202 -4.28 8.40 -21.42
C VAL A 202 -3.18 9.31 -21.97
N ALA A 203 -3.08 9.54 -23.28
CA ALA A 203 -2.13 10.48 -23.89
C ALA A 203 -2.32 11.92 -23.43
N ASP A 204 -3.58 12.35 -23.25
CA ASP A 204 -3.94 13.70 -22.82
C ASP A 204 -3.66 13.97 -21.32
N MET A 205 -3.30 12.96 -20.54
CA MET A 205 -2.91 13.17 -19.14
C MET A 205 -1.58 13.90 -19.06
N ASN A 206 -1.53 15.01 -18.31
CA ASN A 206 -0.27 15.69 -18.02
C ASN A 206 0.44 14.96 -16.86
N LEU A 207 1.41 14.13 -17.22
CA LEU A 207 2.21 13.31 -16.31
C LEU A 207 3.70 13.70 -16.32
N GLU A 208 4.08 14.71 -17.15
CA GLU A 208 5.48 15.11 -17.36
C GLU A 208 6.13 15.74 -16.12
N LYS A 209 5.34 16.44 -15.29
CA LYS A 209 5.88 17.17 -14.13
C LYS A 209 6.28 16.29 -12.94
N GLY A 210 5.92 15.01 -12.96
CA GLY A 210 6.20 14.08 -11.88
C GLY A 210 7.61 13.48 -11.89
N TYR A 211 8.44 13.84 -12.86
CA TYR A 211 9.72 13.18 -13.06
C TYR A 211 10.94 13.95 -12.54
N GLU A 212 10.85 15.26 -12.38
CA GLU A 212 11.98 16.10 -11.96
C GLU A 212 12.19 16.12 -10.43
N ASP A 213 11.14 15.78 -9.65
CA ASP A 213 11.21 15.68 -8.19
C ASP A 213 10.79 14.27 -7.75
N SER A 214 11.68 13.53 -7.10
CA SER A 214 11.43 12.20 -6.54
C SER A 214 10.24 12.11 -5.56
N GLU A 215 9.69 13.23 -5.13
CA GLU A 215 8.51 13.33 -4.28
C GLU A 215 7.17 13.38 -5.04
N ASN A 216 7.17 13.57 -6.37
CA ASN A 216 5.95 13.74 -7.19
C ASN A 216 5.90 12.72 -8.34
N ASP A 217 5.66 11.46 -8.00
CA ASP A 217 5.39 10.40 -8.98
C ASP A 217 3.94 10.52 -9.47
N ALA A 218 3.72 11.31 -10.54
CA ALA A 218 2.39 11.54 -11.10
C ALA A 218 1.74 10.26 -11.65
N PHE A 219 2.52 9.32 -12.17
CA PHE A 219 2.01 8.02 -12.59
C PHE A 219 1.58 7.16 -11.40
N GLY A 220 2.41 7.11 -10.36
CA GLY A 220 2.09 6.39 -9.13
C GLY A 220 0.87 6.98 -8.42
N ASP A 221 0.77 8.31 -8.33
CA ASP A 221 -0.40 9.00 -7.77
C ASP A 221 -1.68 8.74 -8.59
N ALA A 222 -1.59 8.73 -9.92
CA ALA A 222 -2.71 8.37 -10.80
C ALA A 222 -3.15 6.92 -10.58
N TYR A 223 -2.20 6.02 -10.46
CA TYR A 223 -2.43 4.60 -10.22
C TYR A 223 -3.04 4.35 -8.84
N GLU A 224 -2.47 4.92 -7.76
CA GLU A 224 -3.02 4.82 -6.40
C GLU A 224 -4.46 5.37 -6.33
N TYR A 225 -4.74 6.49 -7.01
CA TYR A 225 -6.08 7.04 -7.07
C TYR A 225 -7.09 6.11 -7.76
N LEU A 226 -6.70 5.51 -8.89
CA LEU A 226 -7.51 4.51 -9.59
C LEU A 226 -7.75 3.28 -8.71
N MET A 227 -6.72 2.81 -8.00
CA MET A 227 -6.83 1.70 -7.05
C MET A 227 -7.76 2.03 -5.88
N GLY A 228 -7.67 3.23 -5.31
CA GLY A 228 -8.58 3.70 -4.26
C GLY A 228 -10.04 3.73 -4.74
N MET A 229 -10.29 4.18 -5.98
CA MET A 229 -11.62 4.11 -6.60
C MET A 229 -12.08 2.67 -6.85
N TYR A 230 -11.15 1.77 -7.16
CA TYR A 230 -11.40 0.33 -7.30
C TYR A 230 -11.88 -0.26 -5.96
N ALA A 231 -11.14 -0.04 -4.88
CA ALA A 231 -11.47 -0.51 -3.54
C ALA A 231 -12.81 0.05 -3.02
N ALA A 232 -13.08 1.34 -3.21
CA ALA A 232 -14.32 1.98 -2.76
C ALA A 232 -15.60 1.42 -3.41
N ASN A 233 -15.50 0.84 -4.62
CA ASN A 233 -16.64 0.28 -5.36
C ASN A 233 -16.75 -1.25 -5.24
N ALA A 234 -15.75 -1.93 -4.65
CA ALA A 234 -15.73 -3.39 -4.47
C ALA A 234 -16.72 -3.90 -3.41
N GLY A 235 -17.46 -3.03 -2.76
CA GLY A 235 -18.43 -3.39 -1.73
C GLY A 235 -17.76 -3.78 -0.40
N LYS A 236 -18.35 -4.79 0.32
CA LYS A 236 -17.87 -5.20 1.65
C LYS A 236 -16.40 -5.71 1.68
N SER A 237 -15.87 -6.13 0.54
CA SER A 237 -14.48 -6.57 0.39
C SER A 237 -13.49 -5.41 0.15
N GLY A 238 -13.96 -4.19 -0.03
CA GLY A 238 -13.10 -3.05 -0.38
C GLY A 238 -12.06 -2.70 0.69
N GLY A 239 -12.34 -2.95 1.96
CA GLY A 239 -11.40 -2.75 3.07
C GLY A 239 -10.26 -3.78 3.12
N GLU A 240 -10.44 -4.94 2.47
CA GLU A 240 -9.43 -5.99 2.40
C GLU A 240 -8.33 -5.69 1.38
N TYR A 241 -8.57 -4.76 0.44
CA TYR A 241 -7.64 -4.45 -0.65
C TYR A 241 -6.91 -3.11 -0.52
N TYR A 242 -7.30 -2.26 0.43
CA TYR A 242 -6.72 -0.93 0.55
C TYR A 242 -6.56 -0.48 1.98
N THR A 243 -5.32 -0.37 2.43
CA THR A 243 -4.97 0.19 3.73
C THR A 243 -4.85 1.72 3.60
N PRO A 244 -5.49 2.52 4.48
CA PRO A 244 -5.33 3.98 4.46
C PRO A 244 -3.85 4.39 4.50
N GLN A 245 -3.47 5.40 3.72
CA GLN A 245 -2.08 5.81 3.59
C GLN A 245 -1.43 6.15 4.95
N GLU A 246 -2.18 6.80 5.82
CA GLU A 246 -1.73 7.20 7.16
C GLU A 246 -1.42 6.00 8.05
N VAL A 247 -2.21 4.93 7.93
CA VAL A 247 -1.98 3.66 8.65
C VAL A 247 -0.79 2.94 8.05
N SER A 248 -0.66 2.91 6.72
CA SER A 248 0.48 2.31 6.03
C SER A 248 1.80 2.99 6.42
N GLU A 249 1.82 4.32 6.53
CA GLU A 249 3.00 5.07 7.01
C GLU A 249 3.33 4.75 8.47
N LEU A 250 2.32 4.61 9.33
CA LEU A 250 2.52 4.23 10.73
C LEU A 250 3.10 2.82 10.84
N LEU A 251 2.56 1.84 10.09
CA LEU A 251 3.07 0.47 10.06
C LEU A 251 4.53 0.42 9.59
N ALA A 252 4.85 1.12 8.50
CA ALA A 252 6.21 1.18 7.98
C ALA A 252 7.19 1.74 9.03
N LYS A 253 6.85 2.86 9.69
CA LYS A 253 7.69 3.46 10.74
C LYS A 253 7.89 2.51 11.94
N ILE A 254 6.83 1.81 12.35
CA ILE A 254 6.91 0.83 13.43
C ILE A 254 7.80 -0.36 13.04
N ALA A 255 7.60 -0.92 11.84
CA ALA A 255 8.34 -2.10 11.40
C ALA A 255 9.82 -1.79 11.16
N MET A 256 10.15 -0.57 10.73
CA MET A 256 11.53 -0.14 10.55
C MET A 256 12.24 0.17 11.86
N ASP A 257 11.52 0.60 12.88
CA ASP A 257 12.02 0.78 14.26
C ASP A 257 13.32 1.63 14.34
N GLY A 258 13.43 2.64 13.46
CA GLY A 258 14.61 3.50 13.39
C GLY A 258 15.85 2.88 12.75
N ARG A 259 15.72 1.68 12.17
CA ARG A 259 16.81 0.97 11.47
C ARG A 259 16.92 1.44 10.02
N ASP A 260 18.13 1.40 9.47
CA ASP A 260 18.45 1.66 8.08
C ASP A 260 18.26 0.43 7.17
N ALA A 261 18.45 0.61 5.85
CA ALA A 261 18.28 -0.45 4.86
C ALA A 261 19.28 -1.60 5.04
N GLU A 262 20.53 -1.32 5.46
CA GLU A 262 21.56 -2.36 5.67
C GLU A 262 21.19 -3.28 6.85
N GLN A 263 20.54 -2.73 7.87
CA GLN A 263 20.07 -3.47 9.04
C GLN A 263 18.78 -4.24 8.75
N ILE A 264 17.90 -3.71 7.89
CA ILE A 264 16.62 -4.32 7.55
C ILE A 264 16.79 -5.33 6.41
N ARG A 265 17.50 -4.99 5.33
CA ARG A 265 17.76 -5.76 4.11
C ARG A 265 16.50 -6.17 3.33
N THR A 266 15.47 -6.63 4.00
CA THR A 266 14.24 -7.15 3.38
C THR A 266 12.99 -6.67 4.09
N VAL A 267 11.99 -6.23 3.31
CA VAL A 267 10.64 -5.91 3.79
C VAL A 267 9.66 -6.91 3.20
N TYR A 268 8.84 -7.51 4.04
CA TYR A 268 7.89 -8.55 3.64
C TYR A 268 6.44 -8.20 3.97
N ASP A 269 5.53 -8.54 3.05
CA ASP A 269 4.08 -8.52 3.28
C ASP A 269 3.46 -9.84 2.77
N PRO A 270 3.00 -10.73 3.66
CA PRO A 270 2.41 -12.03 3.30
C PRO A 270 1.01 -11.94 2.66
N ALA A 271 0.38 -10.77 2.65
CA ALA A 271 -0.92 -10.48 2.04
C ALA A 271 -0.87 -9.09 1.40
N CYS A 272 0.07 -8.92 0.44
CA CYS A 272 0.54 -7.61 0.00
C CYS A 272 -0.50 -6.77 -0.75
N GLY A 273 -1.62 -7.36 -1.19
CA GLY A 273 -2.64 -6.63 -1.91
C GLY A 273 -2.05 -5.88 -3.10
N SER A 274 -2.25 -4.57 -3.15
CA SER A 274 -1.67 -3.70 -4.19
C SER A 274 -0.21 -3.26 -3.93
N GLY A 275 0.44 -3.76 -2.88
CA GLY A 275 1.83 -3.40 -2.53
C GLY A 275 2.00 -2.07 -1.81
N SER A 276 0.91 -1.42 -1.41
CA SER A 276 0.97 -0.08 -0.81
C SER A 276 1.80 -0.02 0.48
N LEU A 277 1.79 -1.07 1.31
CA LEU A 277 2.60 -1.15 2.53
C LEU A 277 4.10 -1.25 2.21
N LEU A 278 4.47 -2.07 1.23
CA LEU A 278 5.85 -2.19 0.75
C LEU A 278 6.38 -0.86 0.20
N LEU A 279 5.56 -0.14 -0.58
CA LEU A 279 5.91 1.17 -1.13
C LEU A 279 6.05 2.25 -0.06
N LYS A 280 5.24 2.20 1.02
CA LYS A 280 5.41 3.13 2.15
C LYS A 280 6.70 2.84 2.91
N ALA A 281 7.12 1.58 3.01
CA ALA A 281 8.40 1.22 3.55
C ALA A 281 9.56 1.82 2.74
N LYS A 282 9.50 1.74 1.40
CA LYS A 282 10.47 2.40 0.51
C LYS A 282 10.53 3.91 0.76
N ARG A 283 9.37 4.58 0.74
CA ARG A 283 9.29 6.04 0.96
C ARG A 283 9.82 6.48 2.32
N GLN A 284 9.70 5.64 3.35
CA GLN A 284 10.18 5.95 4.70
C GLN A 284 11.72 6.05 4.75
N LEU A 285 12.42 5.26 3.95
CA LEU A 285 13.89 5.28 3.86
C LEU A 285 14.42 6.24 2.79
N GLY A 286 13.58 6.66 1.83
CA GLY A 286 13.99 7.55 0.75
C GLY A 286 15.19 7.00 -0.02
N ASP A 287 16.23 7.82 -0.21
CA ASP A 287 17.47 7.44 -0.91
C ASP A 287 18.25 6.34 -0.18
N ASP A 288 18.07 6.18 1.14
CA ASP A 288 18.66 5.11 1.94
C ASP A 288 17.99 3.74 1.68
N SER A 289 17.01 3.66 0.77
CA SER A 289 16.36 2.40 0.38
C SER A 289 17.15 1.56 -0.64
N VAL A 290 18.29 2.04 -1.11
CA VAL A 290 19.16 1.32 -2.05
C VAL A 290 19.63 0.01 -1.43
N GLY A 291 19.45 -1.10 -2.17
CA GLY A 291 19.78 -2.45 -1.69
C GLY A 291 18.71 -3.12 -0.81
N LEU A 292 17.59 -2.42 -0.53
CA LEU A 292 16.47 -3.01 0.18
C LEU A 292 15.64 -3.87 -0.78
N ARG A 293 15.35 -5.10 -0.39
CA ARG A 293 14.50 -6.01 -1.18
C ARG A 293 13.07 -6.02 -0.63
N PHE A 294 12.10 -5.98 -1.56
CA PHE A 294 10.68 -6.02 -1.24
C PHE A 294 10.08 -7.36 -1.62
N VAL A 295 9.47 -8.03 -0.67
CA VAL A 295 8.95 -9.37 -0.85
C VAL A 295 7.46 -9.37 -0.50
N GLY A 296 6.64 -10.03 -1.32
CA GLY A 296 5.21 -10.08 -1.08
C GLY A 296 4.56 -11.35 -1.60
N GLN A 297 3.42 -11.71 -1.01
CA GLN A 297 2.60 -12.79 -1.54
C GLN A 297 1.13 -12.35 -1.59
N GLU A 298 0.44 -12.71 -2.67
CA GLU A 298 -0.97 -12.36 -2.90
C GLU A 298 -1.70 -13.56 -3.51
N SER A 299 -2.89 -13.84 -3.02
CA SER A 299 -3.69 -14.99 -3.46
C SER A 299 -4.55 -14.69 -4.69
N ASN A 300 -4.93 -13.42 -4.89
CA ASN A 300 -5.76 -13.00 -6.01
C ASN A 300 -4.88 -12.66 -7.23
N PRO A 301 -5.05 -13.33 -8.40
CA PRO A 301 -4.21 -13.10 -9.57
C PRO A 301 -4.24 -11.65 -10.08
N THR A 302 -5.41 -11.01 -10.10
CA THR A 302 -5.54 -9.62 -10.56
C THR A 302 -4.82 -8.66 -9.62
N THR A 303 -5.01 -8.83 -8.31
CA THR A 303 -4.35 -7.99 -7.30
C THR A 303 -2.83 -8.21 -7.30
N TYR A 304 -2.39 -9.45 -7.51
CA TYR A 304 -0.99 -9.81 -7.72
C TYR A 304 -0.35 -9.03 -8.90
N ASN A 305 -1.04 -8.98 -10.06
CA ASN A 305 -0.57 -8.21 -11.22
C ASN A 305 -0.54 -6.71 -10.91
N LEU A 306 -1.57 -6.20 -10.24
CA LEU A 306 -1.64 -4.79 -9.83
C LEU A 306 -0.51 -4.42 -8.86
N CYS A 307 -0.14 -5.31 -7.93
CA CYS A 307 0.99 -5.09 -7.03
C CYS A 307 2.30 -4.90 -7.80
N ARG A 308 2.62 -5.84 -8.72
CA ARG A 308 3.86 -5.77 -9.53
C ARG A 308 3.91 -4.51 -10.39
N MET A 309 2.79 -4.15 -11.05
CA MET A 309 2.68 -2.89 -11.78
C MET A 309 2.92 -1.68 -10.87
N ASN A 310 2.37 -1.70 -9.67
CA ASN A 310 2.50 -0.62 -8.70
C ASN A 310 3.96 -0.45 -8.24
N MET A 311 4.66 -1.55 -7.98
CA MET A 311 6.08 -1.52 -7.63
C MET A 311 6.91 -0.86 -8.74
N ILE A 312 6.71 -1.27 -10.00
CA ILE A 312 7.41 -0.72 -11.17
C ILE A 312 7.07 0.77 -11.36
N LEU A 313 5.79 1.16 -11.26
CA LEU A 313 5.34 2.55 -11.39
C LEU A 313 5.97 3.49 -10.35
N HIS A 314 6.26 2.99 -9.16
CA HIS A 314 6.92 3.76 -8.10
C HIS A 314 8.45 3.62 -8.14
N GLY A 315 9.01 3.23 -9.28
CA GLY A 315 10.45 3.18 -9.50
C GLY A 315 11.19 2.19 -8.60
N VAL A 316 10.53 1.09 -8.19
CA VAL A 316 11.25 -0.04 -7.59
C VAL A 316 11.90 -0.81 -8.74
N PRO A 317 13.23 -0.97 -8.74
CA PRO A 317 13.89 -1.80 -9.75
C PRO A 317 13.27 -3.19 -9.80
N VAL A 318 13.12 -3.75 -11.01
CA VAL A 318 12.38 -5.01 -11.19
C VAL A 318 13.06 -6.17 -10.45
N ASP A 319 14.37 -6.08 -10.21
CA ASP A 319 15.16 -7.08 -9.48
C ASP A 319 15.14 -6.89 -7.96
N ASP A 320 14.68 -5.72 -7.46
CA ASP A 320 14.62 -5.42 -6.03
C ASP A 320 13.31 -5.85 -5.37
N PHE A 321 12.37 -6.42 -6.12
CA PHE A 321 11.15 -6.98 -5.53
C PHE A 321 10.87 -8.41 -6.02
N ASN A 322 10.19 -9.18 -5.19
CA ASN A 322 9.69 -10.51 -5.53
C ASN A 322 8.28 -10.67 -4.96
N ILE A 323 7.29 -10.58 -5.84
CA ILE A 323 5.89 -10.82 -5.49
C ILE A 323 5.47 -12.18 -6.01
N ALA A 324 4.94 -13.05 -5.16
CA ALA A 324 4.50 -14.38 -5.52
C ALA A 324 2.97 -14.52 -5.50
N LEU A 325 2.44 -15.29 -6.44
CA LEU A 325 1.02 -15.66 -6.46
C LEU A 325 0.79 -16.95 -5.67
N GLY A 326 -0.12 -16.92 -4.71
CA GLY A 326 -0.54 -18.11 -3.95
C GLY A 326 -1.07 -17.81 -2.57
N ASP A 327 -1.68 -18.81 -1.95
CA ASP A 327 -2.18 -18.74 -0.57
C ASP A 327 -1.03 -18.92 0.43
N THR A 328 -0.67 -17.84 1.11
CA THR A 328 0.44 -17.82 2.07
C THR A 328 0.31 -18.82 3.20
N LEU A 329 -0.90 -19.11 3.64
CA LEU A 329 -1.11 -19.98 4.79
C LEU A 329 -0.88 -21.46 4.48
N ILE A 330 -1.13 -21.88 3.23
CA ILE A 330 -1.03 -23.29 2.81
C ILE A 330 0.08 -23.55 1.79
N ASP A 331 0.48 -22.53 1.01
CA ASP A 331 1.53 -22.60 -0.01
C ASP A 331 2.44 -21.35 0.06
N PRO A 332 3.19 -21.18 1.17
CA PRO A 332 4.10 -20.05 1.34
C PRO A 332 5.27 -20.13 0.35
N LYS A 333 5.40 -19.12 -0.51
CA LYS A 333 6.50 -19.01 -1.47
C LYS A 333 7.76 -18.41 -0.85
N HIS A 334 7.58 -17.57 0.17
CA HIS A 334 8.65 -16.86 0.86
C HIS A 334 8.67 -17.28 2.35
N ARG A 335 9.51 -18.24 2.70
CA ARG A 335 9.56 -18.79 4.08
C ARG A 335 10.59 -18.12 4.98
N GLY A 336 11.51 -17.31 4.45
CA GLY A 336 12.55 -16.72 5.28
C GLY A 336 13.36 -17.76 6.07
N GLY A 337 14.36 -18.39 5.48
CA GLY A 337 15.27 -19.30 6.16
C GLY A 337 14.86 -20.76 6.33
N ALA A 338 13.66 -21.18 5.91
CA ALA A 338 13.19 -22.56 6.04
C ALA A 338 12.71 -23.16 4.72
N GLY A 339 13.60 -23.22 3.70
CA GLY A 339 13.35 -23.95 2.45
C GLY A 339 12.40 -23.28 1.46
N GLY A 340 12.26 -21.96 1.47
CA GLY A 340 11.63 -21.14 0.43
C GLY A 340 12.67 -20.50 -0.49
N ASP A 341 12.22 -19.68 -1.46
CA ASP A 341 13.10 -18.96 -2.40
C ASP A 341 14.01 -17.92 -1.72
N PHE A 342 13.72 -17.56 -0.46
CA PHE A 342 14.55 -16.70 0.40
C PHE A 342 15.15 -17.51 1.53
N GLU A 343 16.47 -17.60 1.54
CA GLU A 343 17.24 -18.29 2.58
C GLU A 343 17.31 -17.51 3.89
N GLU A 344 17.09 -16.17 3.84
CA GLU A 344 17.20 -15.29 5.00
C GLU A 344 15.84 -14.85 5.55
N PRO A 345 15.70 -14.77 6.89
CA PRO A 345 14.50 -14.21 7.53
C PRO A 345 14.35 -12.72 7.23
N PHE A 346 13.12 -12.18 7.36
CA PHE A 346 12.81 -10.81 7.01
C PHE A 346 13.10 -9.84 8.16
N GLY A 347 13.82 -8.75 7.86
CA GLY A 347 14.17 -7.73 8.86
C GLY A 347 12.98 -6.86 9.25
N ALA A 348 12.05 -6.58 8.33
CA ALA A 348 10.80 -5.88 8.61
C ALA A 348 9.62 -6.60 7.95
N ILE A 349 8.52 -6.74 8.68
CA ILE A 349 7.26 -7.27 8.15
C ILE A 349 6.16 -6.24 8.39
N VAL A 350 5.43 -5.89 7.34
CA VAL A 350 4.26 -5.02 7.40
C VAL A 350 3.09 -5.75 6.76
N SER A 351 1.94 -5.81 7.41
CA SER A 351 0.79 -6.47 6.80
C SER A 351 -0.54 -5.96 7.32
N ASN A 352 -1.51 -5.97 6.42
CA ASN A 352 -2.93 -5.86 6.73
C ASN A 352 -3.64 -7.08 6.14
N PRO A 353 -3.52 -8.26 6.79
CA PRO A 353 -4.09 -9.50 6.27
C PRO A 353 -5.63 -9.45 6.27
N PRO A 354 -6.32 -10.30 5.48
CA PRO A 354 -7.77 -10.33 5.45
C PRO A 354 -8.35 -10.76 6.81
N TYR A 355 -9.33 -9.98 7.33
CA TYR A 355 -9.89 -10.22 8.66
C TYR A 355 -10.91 -11.35 8.65
N SER A 356 -10.81 -12.23 9.64
CA SER A 356 -11.81 -13.29 9.90
C SER A 356 -12.15 -14.13 8.66
N THR A 357 -11.16 -14.38 7.81
CA THR A 357 -11.32 -15.17 6.59
C THR A 357 -11.19 -16.67 6.91
N GLU A 358 -11.99 -17.48 6.24
CA GLU A 358 -11.87 -18.93 6.34
C GLU A 358 -10.59 -19.42 5.66
N TRP A 359 -9.92 -20.39 6.30
CA TRP A 359 -8.76 -21.08 5.76
C TRP A 359 -8.87 -22.59 6.02
N LYS A 360 -7.92 -23.39 5.57
CA LYS A 360 -7.98 -24.85 5.76
C LYS A 360 -7.93 -25.26 7.24
N GLY A 361 -7.07 -24.61 8.04
CA GLY A 361 -6.96 -24.89 9.47
C GLY A 361 -6.81 -26.37 9.76
N ASP A 362 -7.64 -26.89 10.67
CA ASP A 362 -7.67 -28.29 11.10
C ASP A 362 -8.27 -29.27 10.08
N ASP A 363 -8.83 -28.80 8.94
CA ASP A 363 -9.21 -29.68 7.82
C ASP A 363 -7.98 -30.27 7.11
N ASP A 364 -6.81 -29.65 7.25
CA ASP A 364 -5.55 -30.19 6.74
C ASP A 364 -4.67 -30.66 7.91
N PRO A 365 -4.61 -32.01 8.16
CA PRO A 365 -3.87 -32.55 9.29
C PRO A 365 -2.36 -32.36 9.19
N THR A 366 -1.82 -31.95 8.04
CA THR A 366 -0.38 -31.70 7.87
C THR A 366 0.03 -30.35 8.45
N LEU A 367 -0.88 -29.37 8.50
CA LEU A 367 -0.60 -28.02 8.98
C LEU A 367 -0.18 -27.97 10.46
N ILE A 368 -0.63 -28.91 11.30
CA ILE A 368 -0.21 -28.96 12.70
C ILE A 368 1.28 -29.28 12.85
N HIS A 369 1.89 -29.86 11.82
CA HIS A 369 3.31 -30.19 11.77
C HIS A 369 4.13 -29.18 10.98
N ASP A 370 3.50 -28.16 10.40
CA ASP A 370 4.21 -27.06 9.74
C ASP A 370 4.95 -26.24 10.78
N ASP A 371 6.24 -25.99 10.56
CA ASP A 371 7.15 -25.29 11.48
C ASP A 371 6.65 -23.88 11.89
N ARG A 372 5.78 -23.29 11.12
CA ARG A 372 5.14 -22.00 11.43
C ARG A 372 4.11 -22.13 12.55
N TYR A 373 3.37 -23.25 12.62
CA TYR A 373 2.23 -23.46 13.52
C TYR A 373 2.52 -24.44 14.65
N ALA A 374 3.37 -25.43 14.38
CA ALA A 374 3.72 -26.49 15.34
C ALA A 374 4.17 -25.97 16.71
N PRO A 375 4.93 -24.84 16.84
CA PRO A 375 5.38 -24.35 18.13
C PRO A 375 4.26 -23.94 19.10
N ALA A 376 3.10 -23.50 18.59
CA ALA A 376 1.93 -23.20 19.42
C ALA A 376 1.14 -24.47 19.80
N ALA A 377 1.44 -25.62 19.19
CA ALA A 377 0.78 -26.90 19.35
C ALA A 377 -0.75 -26.87 19.05
N VAL A 378 -1.22 -25.84 18.39
CA VAL A 378 -2.61 -25.65 17.96
C VAL A 378 -2.64 -24.84 16.65
N LEU A 379 -3.67 -25.08 15.83
CA LEU A 379 -3.93 -24.25 14.64
C LEU A 379 -4.94 -23.16 14.99
N ALA A 380 -4.86 -22.00 14.33
CA ALA A 380 -5.92 -21.00 14.38
C ALA A 380 -7.26 -21.62 13.91
N PRO A 381 -8.41 -21.14 14.42
CA PRO A 381 -9.69 -21.70 14.03
C PRO A 381 -9.92 -21.58 12.52
N LYS A 382 -10.51 -22.59 11.89
CA LYS A 382 -10.82 -22.60 10.45
C LYS A 382 -11.55 -21.34 9.97
N LYS A 383 -12.43 -20.76 10.80
CA LYS A 383 -13.21 -19.57 10.48
C LYS A 383 -12.45 -18.25 10.60
N TYR A 384 -11.25 -18.26 11.19
CA TYR A 384 -10.49 -17.08 11.56
C TYR A 384 -9.00 -17.31 11.30
N SER A 385 -8.53 -16.90 10.12
CA SER A 385 -7.12 -17.07 9.73
C SER A 385 -6.18 -16.04 10.36
N ASP A 386 -6.72 -15.04 11.05
CA ASP A 386 -5.99 -13.90 11.58
C ASP A 386 -4.69 -14.32 12.31
N LEU A 387 -4.79 -15.14 13.36
CA LEU A 387 -3.61 -15.61 14.09
C LEU A 387 -2.76 -16.64 13.33
N ALA A 388 -3.25 -17.24 12.22
CA ALA A 388 -2.41 -18.04 11.35
C ALA A 388 -1.43 -17.15 10.56
N PHE A 389 -1.89 -15.99 10.07
CA PHE A 389 -1.02 -14.97 9.48
C PHE A 389 0.00 -14.46 10.49
N THR A 390 -0.43 -14.16 11.73
CA THR A 390 0.47 -13.74 12.81
C THR A 390 1.57 -14.78 13.09
N MET A 391 1.22 -16.07 13.15
CA MET A 391 2.19 -17.16 13.35
C MET A 391 3.13 -17.32 12.15
N HIS A 392 2.62 -17.18 10.91
CA HIS A 392 3.44 -17.18 9.70
C HIS A 392 4.47 -16.04 9.73
N MET A 393 4.03 -14.83 10.05
CA MET A 393 4.92 -13.67 10.13
C MET A 393 5.98 -13.83 11.23
N LEU A 394 5.60 -14.34 12.39
CA LEU A 394 6.57 -14.62 13.46
C LEU A 394 7.63 -15.65 13.02
N ALA A 395 7.22 -16.73 12.34
CA ALA A 395 8.14 -17.74 11.86
C ALA A 395 9.14 -17.18 10.82
N SER A 396 8.68 -16.24 9.99
CA SER A 396 9.46 -15.64 8.90
C SER A 396 10.31 -14.44 9.35
N LEU A 397 10.11 -13.93 10.57
CA LEU A 397 10.77 -12.74 11.09
C LEU A 397 12.22 -13.03 11.50
N ASP A 398 13.15 -12.12 11.18
CA ASP A 398 14.54 -12.14 11.66
C ASP A 398 14.61 -12.01 13.17
N GLU A 399 15.72 -12.47 13.78
CA GLU A 399 15.95 -12.37 15.22
C GLU A 399 15.99 -10.92 15.74
N ALA A 400 16.43 -9.97 14.92
CA ALA A 400 16.37 -8.53 15.18
C ALA A 400 15.17 -7.85 14.51
N GLY A 401 14.29 -8.63 13.87
CA GLY A 401 13.19 -8.15 13.07
C GLY A 401 12.03 -7.58 13.87
N THR A 402 11.26 -6.71 13.22
CA THR A 402 10.01 -6.15 13.74
C THR A 402 8.88 -6.39 12.74
N ALA A 403 7.74 -6.91 13.23
CA ALA A 403 6.51 -7.02 12.45
C ALA A 403 5.45 -6.07 13.01
N ALA A 404 4.81 -5.30 12.12
CA ALA A 404 3.68 -4.45 12.43
C ALA A 404 2.45 -4.92 11.63
N ILE A 405 1.44 -5.43 12.33
CA ILE A 405 0.33 -6.17 11.76
C ILE A 405 -0.97 -5.48 12.13
N VAL A 406 -1.80 -5.15 11.14
CA VAL A 406 -3.17 -4.72 11.40
C VAL A 406 -4.02 -5.94 11.68
N GLU A 407 -4.74 -5.91 12.80
CA GLU A 407 -5.55 -7.02 13.25
C GLU A 407 -6.97 -6.57 13.63
N PHE A 408 -7.90 -7.49 13.52
CA PHE A 408 -9.24 -7.32 14.05
C PHE A 408 -9.21 -7.51 15.58
N PRO A 409 -9.80 -6.61 16.39
CA PRO A 409 -9.66 -6.66 17.85
C PRO A 409 -10.08 -7.97 18.50
N GLY A 410 -10.92 -8.77 17.83
CA GLY A 410 -11.35 -10.08 18.33
C GLY A 410 -10.20 -11.03 18.63
N VAL A 411 -9.09 -10.99 17.88
CA VAL A 411 -7.91 -11.83 18.10
C VAL A 411 -7.27 -11.60 19.48
N LEU A 412 -7.47 -10.41 20.04
CA LEU A 412 -6.85 -9.99 21.31
C LEU A 412 -7.49 -10.66 22.54
N TYR A 413 -8.76 -11.10 22.45
CA TYR A 413 -9.50 -11.60 23.63
C TYR A 413 -10.33 -12.86 23.40
N ARG A 414 -10.52 -13.34 22.14
CA ARG A 414 -11.27 -14.58 21.92
C ARG A 414 -10.64 -15.75 22.70
N SER A 415 -11.49 -16.60 23.25
CA SER A 415 -11.10 -17.75 24.09
C SER A 415 -10.67 -18.97 23.27
N LYS A 416 -10.46 -20.12 23.94
CA LYS A 416 -10.14 -21.43 23.36
C LYS A 416 -8.78 -21.46 22.65
N VAL A 417 -8.78 -21.77 21.34
CA VAL A 417 -7.56 -21.98 20.55
C VAL A 417 -6.76 -20.70 20.39
N GLU A 418 -7.43 -19.58 20.08
CA GLU A 418 -6.77 -18.28 19.91
C GLU A 418 -6.08 -17.82 21.22
N ARG A 419 -6.69 -18.11 22.37
CA ARG A 419 -6.03 -17.90 23.68
C ARG A 419 -4.70 -18.66 23.79
N LYS A 420 -4.66 -19.94 23.37
CA LYS A 420 -3.42 -20.75 23.42
C LYS A 420 -2.32 -20.17 22.54
N ILE A 421 -2.69 -19.64 21.36
CA ILE A 421 -1.73 -18.96 20.48
C ILE A 421 -1.19 -17.71 21.15
N ARG A 422 -2.05 -16.86 21.75
CA ARG A 422 -1.60 -15.68 22.51
C ARG A 422 -0.73 -16.04 23.70
N GLU A 423 -1.07 -17.10 24.45
CA GLU A 423 -0.21 -17.61 25.54
C GLU A 423 1.16 -18.04 25.02
N TYR A 424 1.22 -18.67 23.84
CA TYR A 424 2.49 -19.00 23.19
C TYR A 424 3.29 -17.75 22.86
N LEU A 425 2.69 -16.77 22.16
CA LEU A 425 3.34 -15.51 21.78
C LEU A 425 3.90 -14.76 23.01
N LEU A 426 3.12 -14.67 24.08
CA LEU A 426 3.53 -14.04 25.33
C LEU A 426 4.69 -14.79 26.01
N LYS A 427 4.64 -16.13 26.07
CA LYS A 427 5.72 -16.96 26.66
C LYS A 427 7.03 -16.86 25.88
N GLN A 428 6.94 -16.65 24.54
CA GLN A 428 8.11 -16.38 23.70
C GLN A 428 8.65 -14.94 23.88
N ASN A 429 7.94 -14.07 24.60
CA ASN A 429 8.26 -12.65 24.79
C ASN A 429 8.43 -11.89 23.45
N VAL A 430 7.60 -12.22 22.46
CA VAL A 430 7.66 -11.61 21.12
C VAL A 430 6.63 -10.51 20.91
N VAL A 431 5.61 -10.40 21.76
CA VAL A 431 4.61 -9.32 21.69
C VAL A 431 5.24 -8.07 22.32
N ASP A 432 5.49 -7.05 21.49
CA ASP A 432 6.11 -5.79 21.91
C ASP A 432 5.08 -4.75 22.33
N ALA A 433 4.09 -4.51 21.47
CA ALA A 433 3.03 -3.55 21.73
C ALA A 433 1.70 -3.95 21.08
N VAL A 434 0.60 -3.42 21.61
CA VAL A 434 -0.73 -3.47 21.02
C VAL A 434 -1.29 -2.05 21.00
N ILE A 435 -1.68 -1.57 19.81
CA ILE A 435 -2.16 -0.20 19.60
C ILE A 435 -3.60 -0.27 19.12
N GLN A 436 -4.53 0.27 19.90
CA GLN A 436 -5.92 0.43 19.47
C GLN A 436 -6.03 1.62 18.53
N LEU A 437 -6.50 1.40 17.30
CA LEU A 437 -6.73 2.47 16.33
C LEU A 437 -8.15 3.05 16.45
N PRO A 438 -8.39 4.28 15.95
CA PRO A 438 -9.71 4.85 15.84
C PRO A 438 -10.66 3.99 14.99
N ALA A 439 -11.93 4.04 15.30
CA ALA A 439 -12.97 3.47 14.44
C ALA A 439 -13.08 4.24 13.11
N ASN A 440 -13.66 3.61 12.09
CA ASN A 440 -13.96 4.24 10.81
C ASN A 440 -12.75 4.85 10.07
N LEU A 441 -11.57 4.21 10.19
CA LEU A 441 -10.37 4.56 9.40
C LEU A 441 -10.36 3.84 8.04
N PHE A 442 -10.77 2.57 8.01
CA PHE A 442 -10.69 1.70 6.84
C PHE A 442 -11.93 1.81 5.96
N TYR A 443 -11.74 1.69 4.64
CA TYR A 443 -12.84 1.67 3.68
C TYR A 443 -13.70 0.43 3.86
N GLY A 444 -15.03 0.62 3.78
CA GLY A 444 -15.99 -0.49 3.85
C GLY A 444 -16.29 -1.03 5.25
N THR A 445 -15.62 -0.55 6.31
CA THR A 445 -15.90 -0.95 7.69
C THR A 445 -15.86 0.24 8.64
N SER A 446 -16.79 0.27 9.60
CA SER A 446 -16.78 1.22 10.71
C SER A 446 -16.08 0.66 11.97
N ILE A 447 -15.55 -0.57 11.88
CA ILE A 447 -14.98 -1.26 13.03
C ILE A 447 -13.60 -0.65 13.34
N ALA A 448 -13.32 -0.45 14.63
CA ALA A 448 -11.97 -0.12 15.07
C ALA A 448 -11.05 -1.33 14.89
N THR A 449 -9.86 -1.12 14.34
CA THR A 449 -8.81 -2.12 14.21
C THR A 449 -7.72 -1.89 15.26
N CYS A 450 -6.76 -2.78 15.36
CA CYS A 450 -5.58 -2.60 16.19
C CYS A 450 -4.30 -2.93 15.40
N ILE A 451 -3.16 -2.45 15.89
CA ILE A 451 -1.85 -2.88 15.40
C ILE A 451 -1.23 -3.78 16.47
N LEU A 452 -0.87 -5.00 16.09
CA LEU A 452 -0.06 -5.91 16.87
C LEU A 452 1.40 -5.78 16.42
N VAL A 453 2.29 -5.45 17.35
CA VAL A 453 3.72 -5.32 17.08
C VAL A 453 4.44 -6.51 17.65
N LEU A 454 5.16 -7.25 16.79
CA LEU A 454 6.01 -8.38 17.21
C LEU A 454 7.48 -8.03 17.01
N LYS A 455 8.33 -8.41 17.97
CA LYS A 455 9.78 -8.32 17.89
C LYS A 455 10.41 -9.59 18.46
N LYS A 456 11.33 -10.21 17.72
CA LYS A 456 12.10 -11.36 18.22
C LYS A 456 13.28 -10.94 19.10
N GLY A 457 13.90 -9.80 18.85
CA GLY A 457 14.99 -9.27 19.66
C GLY A 457 14.58 -9.16 21.13
N ARG A 458 15.13 -10.03 21.95
CA ARG A 458 14.73 -10.16 23.36
C ARG A 458 14.97 -8.87 24.14
N ARG A 459 13.89 -8.27 24.62
CA ARG A 459 13.97 -7.21 25.62
C ARG A 459 14.27 -7.80 27.00
N LYS A 460 14.94 -7.04 27.84
CA LYS A 460 15.18 -7.42 29.23
C LYS A 460 13.93 -7.33 30.10
N ASP A 461 13.02 -6.42 29.72
CA ASP A 461 11.71 -6.27 30.33
C ASP A 461 10.71 -7.23 29.66
N HIS A 462 10.12 -8.09 30.41
CA HIS A 462 9.06 -8.99 29.99
C HIS A 462 7.69 -8.26 30.10
N SER A 463 7.51 -7.19 29.32
CA SER A 463 6.29 -6.37 29.37
C SER A 463 5.79 -6.02 27.97
N VAL A 464 4.46 -5.93 27.83
CA VAL A 464 3.79 -5.48 26.60
C VAL A 464 3.29 -4.05 26.79
N LEU A 465 3.54 -3.18 25.82
CA LEU A 465 3.03 -1.82 25.82
C LEU A 465 1.65 -1.78 25.15
N PHE A 466 0.64 -1.29 25.87
CA PHE A 466 -0.69 -1.03 25.35
C PHE A 466 -0.86 0.47 25.09
N VAL A 467 -1.37 0.83 23.89
CA VAL A 467 -1.60 2.23 23.51
C VAL A 467 -3.05 2.40 23.03
N ASP A 468 -3.77 3.28 23.69
CA ASP A 468 -5.14 3.65 23.26
C ASP A 468 -5.11 4.89 22.37
N ALA A 469 -5.08 4.69 21.07
CA ALA A 469 -5.19 5.75 20.08
C ALA A 469 -6.61 5.92 19.52
N SER A 470 -7.63 5.32 20.16
CA SER A 470 -9.00 5.30 19.67
C SER A 470 -9.62 6.68 19.46
N GLN A 471 -9.12 7.69 20.18
CA GLN A 471 -9.57 9.08 20.07
C GLN A 471 -8.63 9.97 19.24
N LEU A 472 -7.56 9.42 18.67
CA LEU A 472 -6.60 10.18 17.87
C LEU A 472 -7.00 10.23 16.40
N PHE A 473 -7.95 11.09 16.06
CA PHE A 473 -8.37 11.26 14.66
C PHE A 473 -8.93 12.66 14.39
N ASP A 474 -8.84 13.07 13.13
CA ASP A 474 -9.60 14.18 12.57
C ASP A 474 -10.82 13.63 11.85
N LYS A 475 -11.97 14.30 11.98
CA LYS A 475 -13.19 13.91 11.26
C LYS A 475 -13.07 14.29 9.78
N GLY A 476 -12.97 13.29 8.91
CA GLY A 476 -13.10 13.47 7.48
C GLY A 476 -14.55 13.44 7.00
N LYS A 477 -14.78 13.61 5.71
CA LYS A 477 -16.12 13.63 5.10
C LYS A 477 -16.83 12.27 5.20
N ASN A 478 -16.12 11.18 4.94
CA ASN A 478 -16.66 9.81 4.92
C ASN A 478 -15.99 8.90 5.95
N GLN A 479 -14.77 9.21 6.34
CA GLN A 479 -13.93 8.41 7.23
C GLN A 479 -13.16 9.32 8.18
N ASN A 480 -12.70 8.76 9.30
CA ASN A 480 -11.76 9.39 10.19
C ASN A 480 -10.35 9.35 9.57
N ILE A 481 -9.52 10.32 9.90
CA ILE A 481 -8.16 10.48 9.37
C ILE A 481 -7.18 10.44 10.53
N LEU A 482 -6.17 9.56 10.45
CA LEU A 482 -5.09 9.49 11.42
C LEU A 482 -3.98 10.50 11.03
N GLY A 483 -4.15 11.78 11.39
CA GLY A 483 -3.26 12.87 11.02
C GLY A 483 -1.81 12.68 11.47
N LYS A 484 -0.87 13.50 10.94
CA LYS A 484 0.56 13.41 11.24
C LYS A 484 0.85 13.50 12.74
N ALA A 485 0.26 14.50 13.44
CA ALA A 485 0.45 14.68 14.88
C ALA A 485 -0.03 13.47 15.70
N HIS A 486 -1.11 12.81 15.25
CA HIS A 486 -1.62 11.59 15.88
C HIS A 486 -0.62 10.44 15.78
N ARG A 487 -0.03 10.24 14.58
CA ARG A 487 0.97 9.20 14.34
C ARG A 487 2.25 9.45 15.13
N GLU A 488 2.73 10.70 15.17
CA GLU A 488 3.89 11.10 15.97
C GLU A 488 3.68 10.81 17.45
N LYS A 489 2.51 11.14 18.02
CA LYS A 489 2.18 10.84 19.41
C LYS A 489 2.21 9.34 19.72
N ILE A 490 1.76 8.49 18.79
CA ILE A 490 1.85 7.03 18.93
C ILE A 490 3.31 6.57 18.90
N LEU A 491 4.10 7.06 17.92
CA LEU A 491 5.51 6.69 17.75
C LEU A 491 6.37 7.13 18.93
N ASP A 492 6.12 8.33 19.47
CA ASP A 492 6.84 8.82 20.67
C ASP A 492 6.65 7.91 21.88
N VAL A 493 5.43 7.43 22.12
CA VAL A 493 5.16 6.51 23.22
C VAL A 493 5.76 5.13 22.98
N LEU A 494 5.75 4.64 21.73
CA LEU A 494 6.41 3.38 21.37
C LEU A 494 7.92 3.47 21.59
N ALA A 495 8.56 4.57 21.19
CA ALA A 495 9.99 4.79 21.38
C ALA A 495 10.37 4.94 22.85
N ALA A 496 9.61 5.73 23.62
CA ALA A 496 9.84 5.95 25.03
C ALA A 496 9.49 4.74 25.90
N ARG A 497 8.54 3.88 25.45
CA ARG A 497 7.95 2.76 26.22
C ARG A 497 7.50 3.19 27.61
N GLU A 498 6.77 4.29 27.69
CA GLU A 498 6.33 4.87 28.95
C GLU A 498 4.83 4.73 29.18
N GLU A 499 4.45 4.69 30.45
CA GLU A 499 3.04 4.80 30.84
C GLU A 499 2.61 6.25 30.79
N ARG A 500 1.44 6.51 30.15
CA ARG A 500 0.78 7.81 30.15
C ARG A 500 -0.69 7.62 30.53
N GLU A 501 -1.15 8.35 31.52
CA GLU A 501 -2.52 8.30 32.00
C GLU A 501 -3.52 8.42 30.82
N HIS A 502 -4.52 7.55 30.78
CA HIS A 502 -5.55 7.47 29.74
C HIS A 502 -5.03 7.24 28.30
N PHE A 503 -3.75 6.92 28.12
CA PHE A 503 -3.17 6.75 26.78
C PHE A 503 -2.31 5.50 26.63
N SER A 504 -1.48 5.15 27.60
CA SER A 504 -0.62 3.95 27.50
C SER A 504 -0.37 3.29 28.83
N ALA A 505 -0.23 1.96 28.80
CA ALA A 505 0.11 1.14 29.95
C ALA A 505 1.17 0.09 29.61
N LEU A 506 2.14 -0.13 30.48
CA LEU A 506 3.16 -1.15 30.35
C LEU A 506 2.82 -2.32 31.28
N VAL A 507 2.43 -3.47 30.73
CA VAL A 507 1.89 -4.59 31.50
C VAL A 507 2.84 -5.79 31.45
N PRO A 508 3.30 -6.30 32.59
CA PRO A 508 4.13 -7.51 32.67
C PRO A 508 3.42 -8.73 32.03
N VAL A 509 4.19 -9.56 31.32
CA VAL A 509 3.68 -10.77 30.67
C VAL A 509 3.02 -11.73 31.67
N GLU A 510 3.55 -11.86 32.88
CA GLU A 510 2.97 -12.71 33.93
C GLU A 510 1.54 -12.30 34.24
N LYS A 511 1.29 -10.99 34.38
CA LYS A 511 -0.05 -10.44 34.63
C LYS A 511 -0.99 -10.71 33.46
N LEU A 512 -0.49 -10.63 32.22
CA LEU A 512 -1.28 -10.95 31.03
C LEU A 512 -1.69 -12.42 30.99
N LEU A 513 -0.76 -13.32 31.34
CA LEU A 513 -1.03 -14.76 31.40
C LEU A 513 -2.05 -15.12 32.49
N GLU A 514 -2.01 -14.45 33.66
CA GLU A 514 -3.00 -14.58 34.75
C GLU A 514 -4.40 -14.15 34.28
N GLN A 515 -4.48 -13.17 33.37
CA GLN A 515 -5.73 -12.64 32.81
C GLN A 515 -6.09 -13.27 31.45
N GLU A 516 -5.89 -14.59 31.31
CA GLU A 516 -6.27 -15.39 30.14
C GLU A 516 -5.60 -14.95 28.82
N ALA A 517 -4.39 -14.37 28.92
CA ALA A 517 -3.67 -13.79 27.77
C ALA A 517 -4.54 -12.75 27.02
N ASN A 518 -5.33 -11.97 27.74
CA ASN A 518 -6.11 -10.90 27.16
C ASN A 518 -5.21 -9.73 26.74
N LEU A 519 -5.21 -9.41 25.45
CA LEU A 519 -4.43 -8.32 24.85
C LEU A 519 -5.32 -7.13 24.44
N ALA A 520 -6.60 -7.09 24.81
CA ALA A 520 -7.47 -5.96 24.49
C ALA A 520 -7.00 -4.69 25.23
N VAL A 521 -6.70 -3.64 24.50
CA VAL A 521 -6.16 -2.37 25.03
C VAL A 521 -7.09 -1.78 26.10
N SER A 522 -8.39 -1.81 25.89
CA SER A 522 -9.41 -1.32 26.86
C SER A 522 -9.43 -2.05 28.21
N SER A 523 -8.76 -3.21 28.31
CA SER A 523 -8.62 -3.93 29.59
C SER A 523 -7.44 -3.42 30.43
N TRP A 524 -6.51 -2.67 29.83
CA TRP A 524 -5.27 -2.25 30.43
C TRP A 524 -5.07 -0.74 30.49
N VAL A 525 -5.66 0.00 29.54
CA VAL A 525 -5.65 1.46 29.50
C VAL A 525 -7.05 1.94 29.89
N GLU A 526 -7.16 2.65 30.99
CA GLU A 526 -8.43 3.24 31.44
C GLU A 526 -8.73 4.48 30.59
N PRO A 527 -9.88 4.54 29.89
CA PRO A 527 -10.22 5.71 29.08
C PRO A 527 -10.48 6.93 29.97
N GLU A 528 -10.19 8.12 29.45
CA GLU A 528 -10.55 9.38 30.10
C GLU A 528 -12.07 9.46 30.26
N ASP A 529 -12.53 9.76 31.48
CA ASP A 529 -13.95 9.96 31.76
C ASP A 529 -14.41 11.33 31.21
N THR A 530 -14.74 11.34 29.92
CA THR A 530 -15.22 12.54 29.20
C THR A 530 -16.71 12.80 29.43
N ARG A 531 -17.40 12.04 30.29
CA ARG A 531 -18.78 12.29 30.61
C ARG A 531 -18.91 13.65 31.29
N GLU A 532 -19.70 14.56 30.71
CA GLU A 532 -20.07 15.81 31.37
C GLU A 532 -20.59 15.45 32.75
N ARG A 533 -19.97 15.96 33.82
CA ARG A 533 -20.56 15.93 35.17
C ARG A 533 -21.77 16.81 35.11
N VAL A 534 -22.91 16.19 34.81
CA VAL A 534 -24.19 16.88 34.77
C VAL A 534 -24.54 17.24 36.23
N ASP A 535 -24.49 18.53 36.53
CA ASP A 535 -25.05 19.01 37.79
C ASP A 535 -26.57 18.86 37.70
N ILE A 536 -27.08 17.84 38.40
CA ILE A 536 -28.50 17.50 38.42
C ILE A 536 -29.34 18.69 38.92
N VAL A 537 -28.79 19.51 39.81
CA VAL A 537 -29.48 20.68 40.36
C VAL A 537 -29.61 21.77 39.29
N GLU A 538 -28.54 22.04 38.55
CA GLU A 538 -28.56 22.99 37.43
C GLU A 538 -29.47 22.49 36.30
N LEU A 539 -29.41 21.19 35.95
CA LEU A 539 -30.25 20.60 34.93
C LEU A 539 -31.75 20.69 35.31
N ASN A 540 -32.10 20.36 36.55
CA ASN A 540 -33.46 20.50 37.05
C ASN A 540 -33.96 21.95 37.00
N SER A 541 -33.13 22.91 37.41
CA SER A 541 -33.46 24.34 37.33
C SER A 541 -33.69 24.77 35.87
N ARG A 542 -32.89 24.29 34.92
CA ARG A 542 -33.10 24.55 33.48
C ARG A 542 -34.39 23.91 32.96
N ILE A 543 -34.71 22.68 33.40
CA ILE A 543 -35.97 21.99 33.06
C ILE A 543 -37.15 22.77 33.58
N GLU A 544 -37.14 23.21 34.85
CA GLU A 544 -38.20 24.05 35.43
C GLU A 544 -38.39 25.35 34.64
N GLY A 545 -37.30 26.02 34.24
CA GLY A 545 -37.35 27.22 33.40
C GLY A 545 -37.98 26.97 32.02
N ILE A 546 -37.64 25.84 31.39
CA ILE A 546 -38.20 25.43 30.09
C ILE A 546 -39.69 25.12 30.23
N VAL A 547 -40.10 24.38 31.25
CA VAL A 547 -41.51 24.03 31.52
C VAL A 547 -42.35 25.29 31.81
N ALA A 548 -41.82 26.22 32.60
CA ALA A 548 -42.49 27.50 32.86
C ALA A 548 -42.67 28.31 31.56
N ARG A 549 -41.65 28.40 30.72
CA ARG A 549 -41.72 29.06 29.42
C ARG A 549 -42.70 28.38 28.46
N GLN A 550 -42.74 27.06 28.43
CA GLN A 550 -43.70 26.28 27.64
C GLN A 550 -45.14 26.57 28.09
N ALA A 551 -45.42 26.62 29.42
CA ALA A 551 -46.70 26.96 29.95
C ALA A 551 -47.14 28.39 29.54
N GLN A 552 -46.23 29.37 29.62
CA GLN A 552 -46.50 30.74 29.19
C GLN A 552 -46.82 30.82 27.68
N LEU A 553 -46.04 30.16 26.81
CA LEU A 553 -46.30 30.10 25.38
C LEU A 553 -47.61 29.45 25.04
N ARG A 554 -48.03 28.45 25.81
CA ARG A 554 -49.32 27.79 25.63
C ARG A 554 -50.50 28.75 25.93
N VAL A 555 -50.39 29.53 27.00
CA VAL A 555 -51.38 30.57 27.33
C VAL A 555 -51.45 31.64 26.22
N GLU A 556 -50.30 32.05 25.68
CA GLU A 556 -50.24 33.03 24.57
C GLU A 556 -50.91 32.47 23.29
N ILE A 557 -50.67 31.16 22.96
CA ILE A 557 -51.31 30.48 21.84
C ILE A 557 -52.81 30.38 22.05
N ASP A 558 -53.26 29.93 23.24
CA ASP A 558 -54.68 29.82 23.57
C ASP A 558 -55.39 31.18 23.47
N ALA A 559 -54.75 32.28 23.90
CA ALA A 559 -55.25 33.64 23.71
C ALA A 559 -55.36 34.08 22.26
N ILE A 560 -54.40 33.65 21.39
CA ILE A 560 -54.44 33.91 19.94
C ILE A 560 -55.58 33.11 19.29
N VAL A 561 -55.70 31.83 19.63
CA VAL A 561 -56.79 30.96 19.15
C VAL A 561 -58.17 31.52 19.53
N ALA A 562 -58.31 31.90 20.78
CA ALA A 562 -59.60 32.51 21.26
C ALA A 562 -59.95 33.82 20.52
N ARG A 563 -58.94 34.64 20.11
CA ARG A 563 -59.16 35.82 19.27
C ARG A 563 -59.54 35.46 17.83
N LEU A 564 -59.00 34.39 17.31
CA LEU A 564 -59.32 33.92 15.94
C LEU A 564 -60.71 33.25 15.91
N GLU A 565 -61.07 32.54 16.97
CA GLU A 565 -62.40 31.88 17.07
C GLU A 565 -63.52 32.85 17.47
N GLY A 566 -63.18 33.98 18.13
CA GLY A 566 -64.12 35.02 18.53
C GLY A 566 -64.26 36.19 17.56
N GLY A 567 -63.64 36.14 16.44
CA GLY A 567 -63.66 37.17 15.38
C GLY A 567 -64.67 36.80 14.29
N GLU A 568 -65.97 37.09 14.52
CA GLU A 568 -66.89 37.52 13.50
C GLU A 568 -66.78 39.04 13.33
#